data_8b50dbc32586a4b6d5417078e610cfab
#
_entry.id   8b50dbc32586a4b6d5417078e610cfab
#
_cell.length_a   1.000
_cell.length_b   1.000
_cell.length_c   1.000
_cell.angle_alpha   90.00
_cell.angle_beta   90.00
_cell.angle_gamma   90.00
#
_symmetry.space_group_name_H-M   'P 1'
#
loop_
_entity.id
_entity.type
_entity.pdbx_description
1 polymer ?
#
loop_
_entity_poly.entity_id
_entity_poly.type
_entity_poly.pdbx_seq_one_letter_code
_entity_poly.pdbx_strand_id
1 'polypeptide(L)'
;MTREKRVETDWREHNERPVQRGEILLAVEGLQGWQEELQEMNQGKNRRPFRYPRSLILFLGTLRVVFSLPYRQLEGLARGLGRLISIPAPDYSTLSLRISKLELDPDLGYEPREGEEVVIAVDGTRIKVTNRGEWLRKRRKGYIKIHVAVDTKTKQVVSMEVIDERTDDC
;
A
#
# COMPACT_ATOMS: atom_id res chain seq x y z
N MET A 1 33.31 -7.67 31.06
CA MET A 1 32.85 -8.14 29.74
C MET A 1 31.46 -8.76 29.96
N THR A 2 30.44 -7.97 29.69
CA THR A 2 29.02 -8.38 29.87
C THR A 2 28.59 -9.13 28.62
N ARG A 3 28.30 -10.41 28.76
CA ARG A 3 27.80 -11.27 27.68
C ARG A 3 26.39 -10.81 27.34
N GLU A 4 26.21 -10.20 26.17
CA GLU A 4 24.86 -9.91 25.63
C GLU A 4 24.08 -11.23 25.53
N LYS A 5 22.94 -11.28 26.22
CA LYS A 5 21.99 -12.39 26.08
C LYS A 5 21.48 -12.36 24.63
N ARG A 6 21.84 -13.38 23.84
CA ARG A 6 21.16 -13.64 22.56
C ARG A 6 19.68 -13.79 22.85
N VAL A 7 18.88 -12.91 22.27
CA VAL A 7 17.42 -13.05 22.27
C VAL A 7 17.11 -14.31 21.46
N GLU A 8 16.56 -15.30 22.12
CA GLU A 8 16.13 -16.54 21.48
C GLU A 8 14.94 -16.20 20.58
N THR A 9 15.13 -16.32 19.27
CA THR A 9 14.08 -16.02 18.29
C THR A 9 13.06 -17.15 18.32
N ASP A 10 11.81 -16.85 18.67
CA ASP A 10 10.71 -17.80 18.49
C ASP A 10 10.44 -18.00 17.00
N TRP A 11 10.97 -19.09 16.46
CA TRP A 11 10.84 -19.45 15.06
C TRP A 11 9.38 -19.70 14.64
N ARG A 12 8.52 -20.09 15.56
CA ARG A 12 7.11 -20.31 15.28
C ARG A 12 6.40 -18.99 15.00
N GLU A 13 6.59 -18.01 15.87
CA GLU A 13 6.08 -16.65 15.68
C GLU A 13 6.68 -15.98 14.43
N HIS A 14 7.99 -16.18 14.22
CA HIS A 14 8.68 -15.63 13.04
C HIS A 14 8.11 -16.17 11.73
N ASN A 15 7.76 -17.45 11.65
CA ASN A 15 7.19 -18.07 10.47
C ASN A 15 5.71 -17.74 10.29
N GLU A 16 4.98 -17.49 11.38
CA GLU A 16 3.56 -17.14 11.33
C GLU A 16 3.32 -15.75 10.73
N ARG A 17 4.22 -14.80 10.97
CA ARG A 17 4.09 -13.42 10.44
C ARG A 17 4.00 -13.34 8.90
N PRO A 18 4.80 -14.06 8.09
CA PRO A 18 4.62 -14.10 6.64
C PRO A 18 3.29 -14.72 6.20
N VAL A 19 2.79 -15.73 6.93
CA VAL A 19 1.48 -16.36 6.66
C VAL A 19 0.37 -15.33 6.86
N GLN A 20 0.34 -14.65 8.00
CA GLN A 20 -0.64 -13.59 8.30
C GLN A 20 -0.61 -12.45 7.27
N ARG A 21 0.58 -12.08 6.76
CA ARG A 21 0.66 -11.10 5.66
C ARG A 21 -0.04 -11.58 4.39
N GLY A 22 0.06 -12.88 4.08
CA GLY A 22 -0.65 -13.47 2.95
C GLY A 22 -2.16 -13.44 3.13
N GLU A 23 -2.65 -13.68 4.35
CA GLU A 23 -4.08 -13.60 4.68
C GLU A 23 -4.64 -12.18 4.53
N ILE A 24 -3.91 -11.16 5.01
CA ILE A 24 -4.30 -9.74 4.87
C ILE A 24 -4.47 -9.35 3.39
N LEU A 25 -3.63 -9.86 2.49
CA LEU A 25 -3.73 -9.56 1.06
C LEU A 25 -5.01 -10.12 0.41
N LEU A 26 -5.57 -11.16 0.99
CA LEU A 26 -6.80 -11.81 0.53
C LEU A 26 -8.02 -11.43 1.39
N ALA A 27 -7.88 -10.51 2.35
CA ALA A 27 -8.98 -10.03 3.18
C ALA A 27 -10.01 -9.29 2.31
N VAL A 28 -10.93 -10.05 1.75
CA VAL A 28 -12.06 -9.56 0.94
C VAL A 28 -13.13 -8.93 1.83
N GLU A 29 -12.98 -9.05 3.14
CA GLU A 29 -13.89 -8.50 4.16
C GLU A 29 -14.05 -6.98 4.04
N GLY A 30 -12.97 -6.27 3.67
CA GLY A 30 -13.02 -4.84 3.38
C GLY A 30 -13.85 -4.45 2.14
N LEU A 31 -14.34 -5.46 1.38
CA LEU A 31 -15.26 -5.24 0.27
C LEU A 31 -16.74 -5.50 0.68
N GLN A 32 -16.99 -5.89 1.91
CA GLN A 32 -18.35 -5.96 2.44
C GLN A 32 -18.87 -4.53 2.58
N GLY A 33 -20.13 -4.30 2.18
CA GLY A 33 -20.71 -2.95 2.20
C GLY A 33 -20.30 -2.06 1.02
N TRP A 34 -19.72 -2.62 -0.06
CA TRP A 34 -19.31 -1.85 -1.24
C TRP A 34 -20.44 -1.07 -1.90
N GLN A 35 -21.67 -1.52 -1.75
CA GLN A 35 -22.87 -0.86 -2.31
C GLN A 35 -23.17 0.42 -1.56
N GLU A 36 -23.10 0.40 -0.24
CA GLU A 36 -23.29 1.55 0.64
C GLU A 36 -22.19 2.59 0.38
N GLU A 37 -20.92 2.17 0.34
CA GLU A 37 -19.80 3.04 -0.02
C GLU A 37 -20.03 3.69 -1.41
N LEU A 38 -20.51 2.92 -2.38
CA LEU A 38 -20.78 3.45 -3.72
C LEU A 38 -21.92 4.46 -3.73
N GLN A 39 -22.95 4.28 -2.89
CA GLN A 39 -24.03 5.24 -2.73
C GLN A 39 -23.52 6.53 -2.10
N GLU A 40 -22.74 6.45 -1.03
CA GLU A 40 -22.11 7.61 -0.38
C GLU A 40 -21.21 8.38 -1.36
N MET A 41 -20.36 7.69 -2.12
CA MET A 41 -19.50 8.31 -3.13
C MET A 41 -20.28 9.04 -4.23
N ASN A 42 -21.52 8.66 -4.49
CA ASN A 42 -22.38 9.25 -5.52
C ASN A 42 -23.37 10.27 -4.96
N GLN A 43 -23.46 10.42 -3.65
CA GLN A 43 -24.36 11.38 -3.01
C GLN A 43 -24.00 12.81 -3.45
N GLY A 44 -25.00 13.58 -3.89
CA GLY A 44 -24.82 14.96 -4.36
C GLY A 44 -24.10 15.12 -5.71
N LYS A 45 -23.82 14.04 -6.42
CA LYS A 45 -23.14 14.07 -7.72
C LYS A 45 -24.11 14.34 -8.87
N ASN A 46 -23.99 15.50 -9.51
CA ASN A 46 -24.80 15.89 -10.69
C ASN A 46 -24.26 15.36 -12.02
N ARG A 47 -23.10 14.71 -12.02
CA ARG A 47 -22.43 14.16 -13.22
C ARG A 47 -22.38 12.63 -13.12
N ARG A 48 -21.83 12.00 -14.18
CA ARG A 48 -21.69 10.53 -14.31
C ARG A 48 -21.28 9.87 -12.97
N PRO A 49 -22.12 8.99 -12.39
CA PRO A 49 -21.84 8.37 -11.12
C PRO A 49 -20.64 7.42 -11.19
N PHE A 50 -19.97 7.21 -10.08
CA PHE A 50 -18.99 6.15 -9.93
C PHE A 50 -19.69 4.79 -10.04
N ARG A 51 -19.04 3.85 -10.69
CA ARG A 51 -19.51 2.47 -10.86
C ARG A 51 -18.79 1.48 -9.95
N TYR A 52 -17.66 1.90 -9.38
CA TYR A 52 -16.79 1.07 -8.58
C TYR A 52 -16.40 1.82 -7.31
N PRO A 53 -16.51 1.20 -6.12
CA PRO A 53 -16.16 1.83 -4.86
C PRO A 53 -14.63 2.07 -4.76
N ARG A 54 -14.23 2.95 -3.85
CA ARG A 54 -12.81 3.26 -3.62
C ARG A 54 -12.08 2.04 -3.03
N SER A 55 -12.73 1.32 -2.10
CA SER A 55 -12.21 0.09 -1.48
C SER A 55 -11.81 -0.95 -2.50
N LEU A 56 -12.65 -1.21 -3.52
CA LEU A 56 -12.33 -2.14 -4.60
C LEU A 56 -11.10 -1.68 -5.41
N ILE A 57 -11.02 -0.39 -5.72
CA ILE A 57 -9.88 0.15 -6.49
C ILE A 57 -8.59 0.06 -5.66
N LEU A 58 -8.66 0.33 -4.36
CA LEU A 58 -7.54 0.19 -3.44
C LEU A 58 -7.08 -1.28 -3.35
N PHE A 59 -8.01 -2.20 -3.15
CA PHE A 59 -7.73 -3.63 -3.10
C PHE A 59 -7.04 -4.13 -4.37
N LEU A 60 -7.58 -3.79 -5.55
CA LEU A 60 -6.98 -4.17 -6.83
C LEU A 60 -5.61 -3.48 -7.04
N GLY A 61 -5.45 -2.25 -6.57
CA GLY A 61 -4.17 -1.53 -6.57
C GLY A 61 -3.11 -2.24 -5.72
N THR A 62 -3.49 -2.71 -4.54
CA THR A 62 -2.62 -3.51 -3.66
C THR A 62 -2.19 -4.81 -4.33
N LEU A 63 -3.14 -5.56 -4.90
CA LEU A 63 -2.82 -6.79 -5.63
C LEU A 63 -1.89 -6.53 -6.82
N ARG A 64 -2.09 -5.41 -7.54
CA ARG A 64 -1.21 -5.01 -8.63
C ARG A 64 0.23 -4.82 -8.16
N VAL A 65 0.43 -4.12 -7.05
CA VAL A 65 1.77 -3.83 -6.50
C VAL A 65 2.42 -5.13 -6.00
N VAL A 66 1.71 -5.90 -5.19
CA VAL A 66 2.24 -7.13 -4.56
C VAL A 66 2.62 -8.18 -5.59
N PHE A 67 1.77 -8.41 -6.60
CA PHE A 67 2.01 -9.40 -7.64
C PHE A 67 2.63 -8.83 -8.92
N SER A 68 2.99 -7.54 -8.94
CA SER A 68 3.57 -6.84 -10.11
C SER A 68 2.74 -7.00 -11.39
N LEU A 69 1.41 -6.98 -11.28
CA LEU A 69 0.50 -7.27 -12.40
C LEU A 69 0.41 -6.09 -13.37
N PRO A 70 0.54 -6.30 -14.68
CA PRO A 70 0.11 -5.34 -15.69
C PRO A 70 -1.40 -5.09 -15.60
N TYR A 71 -1.88 -3.89 -15.95
CA TYR A 71 -3.29 -3.51 -15.83
C TYR A 71 -4.26 -4.46 -16.56
N ARG A 72 -3.87 -5.04 -17.69
CA ARG A 72 -4.70 -6.00 -18.43
C ARG A 72 -4.85 -7.34 -17.70
N GLN A 73 -3.79 -7.79 -17.02
CA GLN A 73 -3.86 -8.99 -16.18
C GLN A 73 -4.67 -8.72 -14.92
N LEU A 74 -4.54 -7.51 -14.35
CA LEU A 74 -5.35 -7.07 -13.22
C LEU A 74 -6.85 -7.03 -13.57
N GLU A 75 -7.22 -6.59 -14.77
CA GLU A 75 -8.61 -6.69 -15.26
C GLU A 75 -9.07 -8.14 -15.31
N GLY A 76 -8.24 -9.06 -15.82
CA GLY A 76 -8.54 -10.49 -15.84
C GLY A 76 -8.79 -11.05 -14.43
N LEU A 77 -7.91 -10.69 -13.48
CA LEU A 77 -8.06 -11.06 -12.07
C LEU A 77 -9.34 -10.47 -11.46
N ALA A 78 -9.63 -9.19 -11.71
CA ALA A 78 -10.86 -8.53 -11.24
C ALA A 78 -12.11 -9.22 -11.76
N ARG A 79 -12.13 -9.64 -13.03
CA ARG A 79 -13.24 -10.42 -13.62
C ARG A 79 -13.41 -11.78 -12.95
N GLY A 80 -12.31 -12.46 -12.63
CA GLY A 80 -12.31 -13.73 -11.90
C GLY A 80 -12.90 -13.57 -10.50
N LEU A 81 -12.39 -12.64 -9.74
CA LEU A 81 -12.89 -12.32 -8.40
C LEU A 81 -14.34 -11.84 -8.42
N GLY A 82 -14.72 -11.00 -9.38
CA GLY A 82 -16.08 -10.49 -9.51
C GLY A 82 -17.14 -11.58 -9.68
N ARG A 83 -16.77 -12.73 -10.30
CA ARG A 83 -17.65 -13.90 -10.39
C ARG A 83 -17.83 -14.61 -9.06
N LEU A 84 -16.81 -14.58 -8.19
CA LEU A 84 -16.84 -15.25 -6.89
C LEU A 84 -17.62 -14.44 -5.84
N ILE A 85 -17.44 -13.11 -5.85
CA ILE A 85 -17.99 -12.22 -4.83
C ILE A 85 -19.07 -11.26 -5.35
N SER A 86 -19.55 -11.48 -6.58
CA SER A 86 -20.63 -10.70 -7.22
C SER A 86 -20.37 -9.17 -7.25
N ILE A 87 -19.11 -8.76 -7.43
CA ILE A 87 -18.72 -7.35 -7.58
C ILE A 87 -18.41 -7.07 -9.06
N PRO A 88 -18.83 -5.91 -9.60
CA PRO A 88 -18.53 -5.54 -10.98
C PRO A 88 -17.02 -5.35 -11.18
N ALA A 89 -16.48 -5.88 -12.27
CA ALA A 89 -15.06 -5.78 -12.60
C ALA A 89 -14.77 -4.52 -13.44
N PRO A 90 -13.85 -3.64 -13.00
CA PRO A 90 -13.41 -2.51 -13.80
C PRO A 90 -12.49 -2.96 -14.95
N ASP A 91 -12.56 -2.27 -16.07
CA ASP A 91 -11.63 -2.43 -17.19
C ASP A 91 -10.24 -1.85 -16.88
N TYR A 92 -9.23 -2.23 -17.67
CA TYR A 92 -7.84 -1.82 -17.47
C TYR A 92 -7.64 -0.29 -17.54
N SER A 93 -8.41 0.42 -18.33
CA SER A 93 -8.31 1.88 -18.47
C SER A 93 -8.86 2.59 -17.24
N THR A 94 -9.99 2.11 -16.71
CA THR A 94 -10.55 2.58 -15.44
C THR A 94 -9.59 2.30 -14.29
N LEU A 95 -9.01 1.10 -14.23
CA LEU A 95 -8.01 0.74 -13.22
C LEU A 95 -6.80 1.66 -13.27
N SER A 96 -6.23 1.86 -14.46
CA SER A 96 -5.07 2.74 -14.64
C SER A 96 -5.36 4.17 -14.18
N LEU A 97 -6.51 4.72 -14.60
CA LEU A 97 -6.89 6.08 -14.26
C LEU A 97 -7.19 6.26 -12.77
N ARG A 98 -7.87 5.30 -12.15
CA ARG A 98 -8.29 5.43 -10.76
C ARG A 98 -7.20 5.08 -9.77
N ILE A 99 -6.39 4.06 -10.04
CA ILE A 99 -5.25 3.71 -9.19
C ILE A 99 -4.21 4.84 -9.18
N SER A 100 -3.95 5.48 -10.34
CA SER A 100 -3.01 6.62 -10.41
C SER A 100 -3.49 7.88 -9.67
N LYS A 101 -4.76 7.96 -9.32
CA LYS A 101 -5.37 9.07 -8.57
C LYS A 101 -5.72 8.70 -7.13
N LEU A 102 -5.32 7.52 -6.67
CA LEU A 102 -5.49 7.17 -5.27
C LEU A 102 -4.55 8.05 -4.43
N GLU A 103 -5.14 8.90 -3.64
CA GLU A 103 -4.45 9.53 -2.52
C GLU A 103 -4.49 8.53 -1.37
N LEU A 104 -3.34 7.95 -1.08
CA LEU A 104 -3.15 7.08 0.07
C LEU A 104 -2.71 8.00 1.21
N ASP A 105 -3.58 8.20 2.17
CA ASP A 105 -3.16 8.69 3.47
C ASP A 105 -2.46 7.53 4.17
N PRO A 106 -1.16 7.62 4.47
CA PRO A 106 -0.47 6.61 5.21
C PRO A 106 -0.80 6.71 6.72
N ASP A 107 -2.10 6.65 7.06
CA ASP A 107 -2.45 6.30 8.43
C ASP A 107 -2.02 4.86 8.65
N LEU A 108 -0.85 4.73 9.24
CA LEU A 108 -0.17 3.44 9.43
C LEU A 108 -0.71 2.70 10.65
N GLY A 109 -1.76 3.25 11.31
CA GLY A 109 -2.42 2.63 12.46
C GLY A 109 -1.47 2.35 13.62
N TYR A 110 -0.39 3.16 13.76
CA TYR A 110 0.53 3.02 14.87
C TYR A 110 -0.08 3.63 16.12
N GLU A 111 -0.38 2.80 17.09
CA GLU A 111 -0.79 3.22 18.42
C GLU A 111 0.34 2.92 19.41
N PRO A 112 0.99 3.96 19.98
CA PRO A 112 1.98 3.75 21.04
C PRO A 112 1.30 3.11 22.26
N ARG A 113 1.90 2.08 22.83
CA ARG A 113 1.41 1.49 24.06
C ARG A 113 1.65 2.44 25.22
N GLU A 114 0.62 2.74 25.98
CA GLU A 114 0.74 3.61 27.16
C GLU A 114 1.79 3.05 28.15
N GLY A 115 2.75 3.89 28.54
CA GLY A 115 3.77 3.57 29.53
C GLY A 115 5.00 2.80 29.02
N GLU A 116 5.09 2.48 27.74
CA GLU A 116 6.30 1.89 27.15
C GLU A 116 7.20 2.98 26.52
N GLU A 117 8.51 2.86 26.77
CA GLU A 117 9.52 3.65 26.06
C GLU A 117 9.61 3.18 24.59
N VAL A 118 9.26 4.06 23.68
CA VAL A 118 9.30 3.80 22.24
C VAL A 118 10.65 4.26 21.69
N VAL A 119 11.40 3.32 21.13
CA VAL A 119 12.67 3.62 20.44
C VAL A 119 12.41 3.60 18.94
N ILE A 120 12.51 4.76 18.30
CA ILE A 120 12.26 4.94 16.87
C ILE A 120 13.59 4.98 16.12
N ALA A 121 13.72 4.12 15.10
CA ALA A 121 14.79 4.21 14.10
C ALA A 121 14.26 4.92 12.86
N VAL A 122 14.99 5.92 12.38
CA VAL A 122 14.66 6.65 11.15
C VAL A 122 15.72 6.34 10.10
N ASP A 123 15.29 5.93 8.92
CA ASP A 123 16.18 5.69 7.79
C ASP A 123 15.59 6.26 6.50
N GLY A 124 16.48 6.69 5.60
CA GLY A 124 16.11 7.24 4.30
C GLY A 124 16.62 6.35 3.17
N THR A 125 15.72 5.92 2.28
CA THR A 125 16.10 5.16 1.09
C THR A 125 15.71 5.87 -0.19
N ARG A 126 16.45 5.62 -1.27
CA ARG A 126 16.16 6.14 -2.61
C ARG A 126 15.59 5.05 -3.48
N ILE A 127 14.38 5.27 -3.99
CA ILE A 127 13.74 4.33 -4.91
C ILE A 127 13.74 4.90 -6.32
N LYS A 128 14.22 4.10 -7.26
CA LYS A 128 14.19 4.44 -8.69
C LYS A 128 12.78 4.28 -9.25
N VAL A 129 12.18 5.39 -9.68
CA VAL A 129 10.75 5.41 -10.05
C VAL A 129 10.45 4.86 -11.44
N THR A 130 11.41 4.82 -12.37
CA THR A 130 11.12 4.35 -13.74
C THR A 130 12.31 3.75 -14.47
N ASN A 131 12.02 2.74 -15.31
CA ASN A 131 12.83 2.35 -16.48
C ASN A 131 12.56 3.26 -17.70
N ARG A 132 12.36 4.56 -17.52
CA ARG A 132 12.24 5.49 -18.65
C ARG A 132 13.58 5.54 -19.39
N GLY A 133 13.53 5.45 -20.73
CA GLY A 133 14.69 5.37 -21.58
C GLY A 133 15.75 6.44 -21.30
N GLU A 134 17.02 6.17 -21.62
CA GLU A 134 18.19 6.98 -21.25
C GLU A 134 18.10 8.48 -21.64
N TRP A 135 17.34 8.81 -22.69
CA TRP A 135 17.19 10.19 -23.14
C TRP A 135 16.39 11.07 -22.16
N LEU A 136 15.50 10.50 -21.34
CA LEU A 136 14.76 11.21 -20.28
C LEU A 136 15.59 11.33 -18.98
N ARG A 137 16.62 10.51 -18.78
CA ARG A 137 17.55 10.57 -17.64
C ARG A 137 18.29 11.90 -17.53
N LYS A 138 18.58 12.55 -18.66
CA LYS A 138 19.29 13.85 -18.68
C LYS A 138 18.47 15.02 -18.12
N ARG A 139 17.15 14.90 -18.03
CA ARG A 139 16.26 15.96 -17.54
C ARG A 139 15.70 15.75 -16.12
N ARG A 140 15.58 14.49 -15.65
CA ARG A 140 15.11 14.16 -14.30
C ARG A 140 15.80 12.88 -13.83
N LYS A 141 16.48 12.90 -12.70
CA LYS A 141 17.21 11.76 -12.18
C LYS A 141 16.31 10.59 -11.75
N GLY A 142 15.01 10.80 -11.60
CA GLY A 142 14.00 9.74 -11.48
C GLY A 142 14.08 8.91 -10.19
N TYR A 143 14.57 9.48 -9.11
CA TYR A 143 14.55 8.88 -7.77
C TYR A 143 13.53 9.60 -6.91
N ILE A 144 12.91 8.86 -6.01
CA ILE A 144 12.15 9.38 -4.89
C ILE A 144 12.90 8.99 -3.63
N LYS A 145 13.03 9.93 -2.67
CA LYS A 145 13.52 9.64 -1.34
C LYS A 145 12.32 9.25 -0.48
N ILE A 146 12.45 8.17 0.27
CA ILE A 146 11.46 7.75 1.26
C ILE A 146 12.15 7.72 2.60
N HIS A 147 11.66 8.51 3.54
CA HIS A 147 12.04 8.46 4.94
C HIS A 147 11.03 7.61 5.69
N VAL A 148 11.49 6.64 6.43
CA VAL A 148 10.65 5.72 7.20
C VAL A 148 11.10 5.75 8.65
N ALA A 149 10.17 5.99 9.55
CA ALA A 149 10.35 5.87 10.99
C ALA A 149 9.72 4.56 11.45
N VAL A 150 10.50 3.71 12.12
CA VAL A 150 10.09 2.36 12.54
C VAL A 150 10.31 2.21 14.04
N ASP A 151 9.32 1.70 14.76
CA ASP A 151 9.50 1.24 16.12
C ASP A 151 10.43 0.01 16.13
N THR A 152 11.54 0.12 16.85
CA THR A 152 12.57 -0.93 16.87
C THR A 152 12.13 -2.21 17.56
N LYS A 153 11.14 -2.14 18.49
CA LYS A 153 10.60 -3.28 19.19
C LYS A 153 9.54 -4.02 18.38
N THR A 154 8.52 -3.30 17.94
CA THR A 154 7.37 -3.90 17.24
C THR A 154 7.60 -4.10 15.74
N LYS A 155 8.61 -3.42 15.18
CA LYS A 155 8.88 -3.36 13.73
C LYS A 155 7.74 -2.74 12.92
N GLN A 156 6.84 -2.03 13.58
CA GLN A 156 5.78 -1.28 12.92
C GLN A 156 6.32 0.04 12.37
N VAL A 157 5.81 0.45 11.23
CA VAL A 157 6.12 1.76 10.64
C VAL A 157 5.29 2.79 11.40
N VAL A 158 5.97 3.76 12.00
CA VAL A 158 5.37 4.85 12.78
C VAL A 158 4.99 6.00 11.87
N SER A 159 5.88 6.32 10.94
CA SER A 159 5.68 7.40 9.97
C SER A 159 6.45 7.13 8.69
N MET A 160 5.93 7.63 7.59
CA MET A 160 6.59 7.54 6.29
C MET A 160 6.42 8.86 5.55
N GLU A 161 7.50 9.42 5.07
CA GLU A 161 7.50 10.63 4.25
C GLU A 161 8.12 10.33 2.88
N VAL A 162 7.46 10.79 1.84
CA VAL A 162 7.95 10.66 0.45
C VAL A 162 8.35 12.04 -0.04
N ILE A 163 9.64 12.23 -0.31
CA ILE A 163 10.22 13.51 -0.70
C ILE A 163 10.73 13.44 -2.13
N ASP A 164 10.52 14.52 -2.89
CA ASP A 164 11.09 14.65 -4.24
C ASP A 164 12.62 14.86 -4.14
N GLU A 165 13.37 14.40 -5.14
CA GLU A 165 14.83 14.43 -5.21
C GLU A 165 15.46 15.83 -4.99
N ARG A 166 14.66 16.88 -5.12
CA ARG A 166 15.11 18.27 -5.02
C ARG A 166 15.14 18.85 -3.59
N THR A 167 14.58 18.13 -2.63
CA THR A 167 14.56 18.56 -1.24
C THR A 167 15.85 18.09 -0.58
N ASP A 168 16.65 19.04 -0.11
CA ASP A 168 17.85 18.73 0.63
C ASP A 168 17.50 18.09 1.97
N ASP A 169 18.34 17.12 2.39
CA ASP A 169 18.26 16.50 3.71
C ASP A 169 18.71 17.56 4.73
N CYS A 170 17.77 18.29 5.36
CA CYS A 170 18.05 19.18 6.50
C CYS A 170 18.07 18.38 7.80
#